data_0e08562f21491539f86f88cf5dbb658c
#
_entry.id   0e08562f21491539f86f88cf5dbb658c
#
_cell.length_a   1.000
_cell.length_b   1.000
_cell.length_c   1.000
_cell.angle_alpha   90.00
_cell.angle_beta   90.00
_cell.angle_gamma   90.00
#
_symmetry.space_group_name_H-M   'P 1'
#
loop_
_entity.id
_entity.type
_entity.pdbx_description
1 polymer ?
#
loop_
_entity_poly.entity_id
_entity_poly.type
_entity_poly.pdbx_seq_one_letter_code
_entity_poly.pdbx_strand_id
1 'polypeptide(L)'
;QLITANQIYIFSLIPILAALLHLNIELSKVNGKVVFLLFFVVLFATIKFHYRYNVERKFHDLESLDKSKAINAKQIHQNLDSLKWLSKNDVPEIEVEVLQKAIRVIENDKREKTLITHYQFISTILDENLNILNRWYLWDNNTHPTENHKYFDNYKSLVNKNIKSNNVEVIYLLGQKNEIIFDKVKNYFTDVCFKSKTLVENKFSIHEIVSCSK
;
A
#
# COMPACT_ATOMS: atom_id res chain seq x y z
N GLN A 1 -14.45 -13.40 -6.91
CA GLN A 1 -14.41 -12.07 -6.22
C GLN A 1 -14.89 -12.18 -4.76
N LEU A 2 -15.96 -12.92 -4.49
CA LEU A 2 -16.40 -13.19 -3.10
C LEU A 2 -15.33 -13.93 -2.28
N ILE A 3 -14.59 -14.84 -2.90
CA ILE A 3 -13.52 -15.62 -2.26
C ILE A 3 -12.25 -14.78 -2.05
N THR A 4 -11.99 -13.79 -2.92
CA THR A 4 -10.78 -12.97 -2.88
C THR A 4 -10.97 -11.62 -2.17
N ALA A 5 -12.17 -11.35 -1.61
CA ALA A 5 -12.55 -10.08 -0.98
C ALA A 5 -12.32 -8.80 -1.85
N ASN A 6 -12.09 -8.98 -3.14
CA ASN A 6 -11.83 -7.89 -4.09
C ASN A 6 -13.13 -7.19 -4.52
N GLN A 7 -13.89 -6.69 -3.55
CA GLN A 7 -15.20 -6.07 -3.76
C GLN A 7 -15.13 -4.75 -4.54
N ILE A 8 -13.99 -4.08 -4.56
CA ILE A 8 -13.81 -2.78 -5.24
C ILE A 8 -14.01 -2.90 -6.74
N TYR A 9 -13.61 -3.99 -7.36
CA TYR A 9 -13.77 -4.20 -8.81
C TYR A 9 -15.20 -4.48 -9.26
N ILE A 10 -16.11 -4.80 -8.35
CA ILE A 10 -17.53 -5.00 -8.67
C ILE A 10 -18.14 -3.70 -9.20
N PHE A 11 -17.71 -2.55 -8.68
CA PHE A 11 -18.24 -1.24 -9.09
C PHE A 11 -17.99 -0.93 -10.58
N SER A 12 -16.86 -1.37 -11.13
CA SER A 12 -16.57 -1.19 -12.56
C SER A 12 -17.46 -2.05 -13.47
N LEU A 13 -18.03 -3.13 -12.93
CA LEU A 13 -18.93 -4.03 -13.67
C LEU A 13 -20.38 -3.55 -13.64
N ILE A 14 -20.77 -2.69 -12.71
CA ILE A 14 -22.15 -2.23 -12.54
C ILE A 14 -22.72 -1.61 -13.82
N PRO A 15 -22.04 -0.68 -14.52
CA PRO A 15 -22.55 -0.11 -15.77
C PRO A 15 -22.75 -1.17 -16.87
N ILE A 16 -21.84 -2.13 -16.97
CA ILE A 16 -21.91 -3.21 -17.97
C ILE A 16 -23.09 -4.13 -17.66
N LEU A 17 -23.24 -4.53 -16.42
CA LEU A 17 -24.37 -5.37 -15.98
C LEU A 17 -25.70 -4.65 -16.13
N ALA A 18 -25.76 -3.35 -15.84
CA ALA A 18 -26.95 -2.53 -16.03
C ALA A 18 -27.35 -2.44 -17.50
N ALA A 19 -26.38 -2.23 -18.40
CA ALA A 19 -26.64 -2.21 -19.85
C ALA A 19 -27.13 -3.57 -20.34
N LEU A 20 -26.50 -4.68 -19.94
CA LEU A 20 -26.94 -6.03 -20.30
C LEU A 20 -28.34 -6.34 -19.75
N LEU A 21 -28.64 -5.92 -18.52
CA LEU A 21 -29.97 -6.09 -17.93
C LEU A 21 -31.02 -5.31 -18.72
N HIS A 22 -30.73 -4.06 -19.08
CA HIS A 22 -31.63 -3.22 -19.88
C HIS A 22 -31.94 -3.86 -21.23
N LEU A 23 -30.92 -4.31 -21.95
CA LEU A 23 -31.10 -5.00 -23.23
C LEU A 23 -31.95 -6.27 -23.09
N ASN A 24 -31.73 -7.08 -22.05
CA ASN A 24 -32.52 -8.29 -21.83
C ASN A 24 -33.97 -7.98 -21.49
N ILE A 25 -34.24 -6.93 -20.71
CA ILE A 25 -35.62 -6.48 -20.40
C ILE A 25 -36.35 -6.06 -21.68
N GLU A 26 -35.70 -5.28 -22.53
CA GLU A 26 -36.26 -4.83 -23.80
C GLU A 26 -36.55 -6.02 -24.77
N LEU A 27 -35.55 -6.90 -24.97
CA LEU A 27 -35.66 -8.05 -25.86
C LEU A 27 -36.71 -9.08 -25.41
N SER A 28 -36.82 -9.30 -24.10
CA SER A 28 -37.69 -10.31 -23.49
C SER A 28 -39.11 -9.80 -23.22
N LYS A 29 -39.42 -8.52 -23.49
CA LYS A 29 -40.71 -7.88 -23.21
C LYS A 29 -41.20 -8.16 -21.79
N VAL A 30 -40.32 -8.00 -20.81
CA VAL A 30 -40.58 -8.30 -19.38
C VAL A 30 -41.75 -7.46 -18.87
N ASN A 31 -42.62 -8.08 -18.10
CA ASN A 31 -43.76 -7.39 -17.46
C ASN A 31 -43.28 -6.21 -16.61
N GLY A 32 -43.89 -5.03 -16.79
CA GLY A 32 -43.55 -3.81 -16.06
C GLY A 32 -43.58 -3.93 -14.54
N LYS A 33 -44.41 -4.82 -13.98
CA LYS A 33 -44.42 -5.12 -12.56
C LYS A 33 -43.09 -5.77 -12.07
N VAL A 34 -42.51 -6.63 -12.92
CA VAL A 34 -41.21 -7.26 -12.62
C VAL A 34 -40.10 -6.23 -12.69
N VAL A 35 -40.12 -5.35 -13.70
CA VAL A 35 -39.15 -4.24 -13.83
C VAL A 35 -39.22 -3.33 -12.61
N PHE A 36 -40.43 -2.99 -12.15
CA PHE A 36 -40.65 -2.17 -10.97
C PHE A 36 -40.09 -2.84 -9.69
N LEU A 37 -40.32 -4.14 -9.51
CA LEU A 37 -39.75 -4.90 -8.40
C LEU A 37 -38.23 -4.90 -8.44
N LEU A 38 -37.62 -5.15 -9.60
CA LEU A 38 -36.17 -5.12 -9.77
C LEU A 38 -35.59 -3.75 -9.46
N PHE A 39 -36.27 -2.66 -9.84
CA PHE A 39 -35.85 -1.30 -9.50
C PHE A 39 -35.75 -1.11 -7.97
N PHE A 40 -36.73 -1.57 -7.19
CA PHE A 40 -36.68 -1.48 -5.74
C PHE A 40 -35.56 -2.34 -5.13
N VAL A 41 -35.31 -3.53 -5.65
CA VAL A 41 -34.21 -4.38 -5.20
C VAL A 41 -32.87 -3.69 -5.43
N VAL A 42 -32.67 -3.12 -6.63
CA VAL A 42 -31.44 -2.38 -6.98
C VAL A 42 -31.29 -1.13 -6.11
N LEU A 43 -32.38 -0.37 -5.93
CA LEU A 43 -32.39 0.83 -5.10
C LEU A 43 -32.01 0.49 -3.65
N PHE A 44 -32.62 -0.54 -3.06
CA PHE A 44 -32.29 -1.01 -1.71
C PHE A 44 -30.84 -1.46 -1.61
N ALA A 45 -30.36 -2.24 -2.58
CA ALA A 45 -28.96 -2.66 -2.61
C ALA A 45 -28.02 -1.46 -2.68
N THR A 46 -28.32 -0.47 -3.53
CA THR A 46 -27.54 0.76 -3.67
C THR A 46 -27.49 1.56 -2.38
N ILE A 47 -28.62 1.76 -1.73
CA ILE A 47 -28.70 2.47 -0.43
C ILE A 47 -27.87 1.73 0.63
N LYS A 48 -28.02 0.40 0.74
CA LYS A 48 -27.26 -0.43 1.67
C LYS A 48 -25.75 -0.34 1.42
N PHE A 49 -25.32 -0.41 0.15
CA PHE A 49 -23.91 -0.28 -0.22
C PHE A 49 -23.37 1.12 0.06
N HIS A 50 -24.15 2.17 -0.29
CA HIS A 50 -23.77 3.54 -0.01
C HIS A 50 -23.56 3.75 1.49
N TYR A 51 -24.52 3.30 2.32
CA TYR A 51 -24.42 3.44 3.77
C TYR A 51 -23.19 2.72 4.30
N ARG A 52 -22.96 1.45 3.90
CA ARG A 52 -21.83 0.66 4.38
C ARG A 52 -20.47 1.21 3.96
N TYR A 53 -20.31 1.63 2.72
CA TYR A 53 -18.98 2.00 2.18
C TYR A 53 -18.70 3.49 2.19
N ASN A 54 -19.69 4.33 2.06
CA ASN A 54 -19.50 5.78 2.04
C ASN A 54 -19.77 6.46 3.39
N VAL A 55 -20.48 5.79 4.28
CA VAL A 55 -20.78 6.33 5.63
C VAL A 55 -20.00 5.57 6.69
N GLU A 56 -20.26 4.26 6.86
CA GLU A 56 -19.62 3.47 7.93
C GLU A 56 -18.14 3.18 7.66
N ARG A 57 -17.79 2.87 6.41
CA ARG A 57 -16.43 2.48 6.00
C ARG A 57 -15.76 3.50 5.08
N LYS A 58 -16.16 4.74 5.15
CA LYS A 58 -15.64 5.83 4.32
C LYS A 58 -14.12 5.95 4.36
N PHE A 59 -13.52 5.65 5.50
CA PHE A 59 -12.10 5.61 5.70
C PHE A 59 -11.70 4.20 6.13
N HIS A 60 -11.64 3.29 5.17
CA HIS A 60 -11.18 1.93 5.40
C HIS A 60 -9.87 1.96 6.20
N ASP A 61 -9.75 1.16 7.24
CA ASP A 61 -8.65 1.16 8.22
C ASP A 61 -8.57 2.36 9.17
N LEU A 62 -9.45 3.36 9.04
CA LEU A 62 -9.47 4.56 9.87
C LEU A 62 -10.77 4.71 10.68
N GLU A 63 -11.53 3.63 10.85
CA GLU A 63 -12.88 3.67 11.49
C GLU A 63 -12.84 4.13 12.95
N SER A 64 -11.74 3.84 13.65
CA SER A 64 -11.55 4.18 15.07
C SER A 64 -10.76 5.46 15.32
N LEU A 65 -10.38 6.19 14.27
CA LEU A 65 -9.54 7.36 14.42
C LEU A 65 -10.33 8.61 14.80
N ASP A 66 -9.79 9.30 15.78
CA ASP A 66 -10.26 10.62 16.16
C ASP A 66 -9.75 11.69 15.19
N LYS A 67 -10.63 12.17 14.32
CA LYS A 67 -10.29 13.20 13.32
C LYS A 67 -9.93 14.54 13.94
N SER A 68 -10.30 14.79 15.20
CA SER A 68 -9.92 16.01 15.91
C SER A 68 -8.42 16.08 16.18
N LYS A 69 -7.74 14.91 16.22
CA LYS A 69 -6.29 14.79 16.37
C LYS A 69 -5.52 14.89 15.06
N ALA A 70 -6.20 15.21 13.96
CA ALA A 70 -5.53 15.37 12.67
C ALA A 70 -4.63 16.60 12.70
N ILE A 71 -3.37 16.40 12.33
CA ILE A 71 -2.37 17.47 12.21
C ILE A 71 -2.20 17.89 10.75
N ASN A 72 -1.62 19.05 10.50
CA ASN A 72 -1.33 19.49 9.13
C ASN A 72 -0.17 18.67 8.57
N ALA A 73 -0.39 17.96 7.45
CA ALA A 73 0.62 17.11 6.82
C ALA A 73 1.81 17.89 6.23
N LYS A 74 1.70 19.22 6.09
CA LYS A 74 2.83 20.12 5.78
C LYS A 74 3.97 19.96 6.79
N GLN A 75 3.68 19.57 8.03
CA GLN A 75 4.71 19.27 9.02
C GLN A 75 5.61 18.11 8.59
N ILE A 76 5.12 17.16 7.81
CA ILE A 76 5.92 16.06 7.27
C ILE A 76 6.80 16.57 6.12
N HIS A 77 6.18 17.21 5.12
CA HIS A 77 6.85 17.76 3.96
C HIS A 77 6.00 18.86 3.30
N GLN A 78 6.64 19.89 2.74
CA GLN A 78 5.95 21.02 2.12
C GLN A 78 4.99 20.61 0.98
N ASN A 79 5.31 19.59 0.23
CA ASN A 79 4.48 19.07 -0.87
C ASN A 79 3.18 18.39 -0.40
N LEU A 80 3.00 18.23 0.92
CA LEU A 80 1.77 17.75 1.55
C LEU A 80 0.91 18.88 2.14
N ASP A 81 1.19 20.14 1.75
CA ASP A 81 0.37 21.28 2.17
C ASP A 81 -1.09 21.06 1.79
N SER A 82 -2.00 21.55 2.61
CA SER A 82 -3.46 21.37 2.50
C SER A 82 -4.00 19.98 2.84
N LEU A 83 -3.14 18.99 3.12
CA LEU A 83 -3.57 17.67 3.59
C LEU A 83 -3.57 17.60 5.12
N LYS A 84 -4.37 16.68 5.64
CA LYS A 84 -4.42 16.32 7.07
C LYS A 84 -3.81 14.95 7.26
N TRP A 85 -2.96 14.83 8.28
CA TRP A 85 -2.35 13.56 8.68
C TRP A 85 -3.04 12.99 9.92
N LEU A 86 -3.39 11.72 9.86
CA LEU A 86 -3.92 10.95 10.97
C LEU A 86 -3.03 9.73 11.18
N SER A 87 -2.60 9.50 12.42
CA SER A 87 -1.88 8.29 12.79
C SER A 87 -2.83 7.24 13.37
N LYS A 88 -2.63 5.99 13.01
CA LYS A 88 -3.42 4.87 13.55
C LYS A 88 -2.75 4.24 14.79
N ASN A 89 -1.45 4.14 14.77
CA ASN A 89 -0.69 3.33 15.72
C ASN A 89 0.20 4.14 16.66
N ASP A 90 0.43 5.42 16.35
CA ASP A 90 1.30 6.31 17.10
C ASP A 90 0.59 7.64 17.38
N VAL A 91 1.13 8.38 18.34
CA VAL A 91 0.82 9.79 18.48
C VAL A 91 1.26 10.49 17.19
N PRO A 92 0.40 11.28 16.52
CA PRO A 92 0.70 11.87 15.20
C PRO A 92 2.04 12.59 15.16
N GLU A 93 2.42 13.30 16.22
CA GLU A 93 3.66 14.06 16.34
C GLU A 93 4.89 13.15 16.26
N ILE A 94 4.86 12.00 16.94
CA ILE A 94 5.97 11.02 16.94
C ILE A 94 6.15 10.42 15.55
N GLU A 95 5.04 10.10 14.88
CA GLU A 95 5.09 9.58 13.52
C GLU A 95 5.63 10.62 12.54
N VAL A 96 5.22 11.89 12.68
CA VAL A 96 5.72 13.01 11.86
C VAL A 96 7.23 13.18 12.02
N GLU A 97 7.76 13.14 13.23
CA GLU A 97 9.21 13.24 13.47
C GLU A 97 9.98 12.12 12.78
N VAL A 98 9.46 10.87 12.84
CA VAL A 98 10.06 9.73 12.15
C VAL A 98 10.03 9.94 10.63
N LEU A 99 8.90 10.37 10.08
CA LEU A 99 8.74 10.61 8.64
C LEU A 99 9.64 11.75 8.17
N GLN A 100 9.70 12.88 8.89
CA GLN A 100 10.61 13.98 8.58
C GLN A 100 12.07 13.52 8.55
N LYS A 101 12.50 12.74 9.56
CA LYS A 101 13.86 12.21 9.62
C LYS A 101 14.14 11.28 8.46
N ALA A 102 13.21 10.37 8.15
CA ALA A 102 13.35 9.43 7.06
C ALA A 102 13.44 10.14 5.69
N ILE A 103 12.53 11.08 5.43
CA ILE A 103 12.51 11.85 4.19
C ILE A 103 13.83 12.60 4.00
N ARG A 104 14.31 13.32 5.01
CA ARG A 104 15.60 14.05 4.94
C ARG A 104 16.78 13.12 4.65
N VAL A 105 16.82 11.95 5.27
CA VAL A 105 17.91 10.99 5.05
C VAL A 105 17.85 10.42 3.63
N ILE A 106 16.65 10.05 3.15
CA ILE A 106 16.47 9.48 1.81
C ILE A 106 16.79 10.52 0.73
N GLU A 107 16.31 11.76 0.87
CA GLU A 107 16.53 12.87 -0.06
C GLU A 107 18.00 13.25 -0.20
N ASN A 108 18.74 13.24 0.91
CA ASN A 108 20.16 13.58 0.94
C ASN A 108 21.09 12.45 0.47
N ASP A 109 20.62 11.22 0.42
CA ASP A 109 21.39 10.10 -0.08
C ASP A 109 21.33 10.05 -1.62
N LYS A 110 22.47 10.19 -2.27
CA LYS A 110 22.56 10.21 -3.74
C LYS A 110 22.81 8.82 -4.37
N ARG A 111 22.93 7.80 -3.53
CA ARG A 111 23.08 6.41 -3.99
C ARG A 111 21.78 5.89 -4.58
N GLU A 112 21.91 4.92 -5.48
CA GLU A 112 20.74 4.17 -5.93
C GLU A 112 20.15 3.36 -4.78
N LYS A 113 18.88 3.54 -4.52
CA LYS A 113 18.23 3.04 -3.32
C LYS A 113 16.90 2.36 -3.59
N THR A 114 16.51 1.44 -2.71
CA THR A 114 15.15 0.93 -2.64
C THR A 114 14.52 1.27 -1.30
N LEU A 115 13.26 1.64 -1.32
CA LEU A 115 12.48 1.95 -0.13
C LEU A 115 11.40 0.89 0.08
N ILE A 116 11.44 0.22 1.22
CA ILE A 116 10.43 -0.73 1.67
C ILE A 116 9.61 -0.07 2.77
N THR A 117 8.37 0.31 2.45
CA THR A 117 7.50 1.06 3.34
C THR A 117 6.04 0.95 2.94
N HIS A 118 5.15 1.19 3.89
CA HIS A 118 3.73 1.45 3.59
C HIS A 118 3.43 2.93 3.31
N TYR A 119 4.40 3.82 3.53
CA TYR A 119 4.30 5.24 3.19
C TYR A 119 4.66 5.50 1.72
N GLN A 120 3.83 4.96 0.81
CA GLN A 120 4.09 4.99 -0.63
C GLN A 120 4.16 6.39 -1.24
N PHE A 121 3.62 7.40 -0.55
CA PHE A 121 3.64 8.79 -0.99
C PHE A 121 5.06 9.40 -1.03
N ILE A 122 6.05 8.80 -0.35
CA ILE A 122 7.40 9.37 -0.23
C ILE A 122 8.06 9.53 -1.61
N SER A 123 7.94 8.54 -2.48
CA SER A 123 8.47 8.64 -3.85
C SER A 123 7.82 9.80 -4.63
N THR A 124 6.52 10.03 -4.42
CA THR A 124 5.78 11.11 -5.08
C THR A 124 6.20 12.48 -4.58
N ILE A 125 6.37 12.65 -3.27
CA ILE A 125 6.75 13.97 -2.72
C ILE A 125 8.20 14.35 -3.00
N LEU A 126 9.09 13.35 -3.15
CA LEU A 126 10.50 13.57 -3.50
C LEU A 126 10.71 13.65 -5.01
N ASP A 127 9.71 13.30 -5.83
CA ASP A 127 9.84 13.15 -7.29
C ASP A 127 11.04 12.25 -7.66
N GLU A 128 11.23 11.17 -6.90
CA GLU A 128 12.37 10.27 -7.01
C GLU A 128 11.90 8.82 -7.21
N ASN A 129 12.55 8.14 -8.15
CA ASN A 129 12.37 6.70 -8.29
C ASN A 129 13.13 5.97 -7.17
N LEU A 130 12.39 5.49 -6.17
CA LEU A 130 12.94 4.77 -5.03
C LEU A 130 13.01 3.25 -5.26
N ASN A 131 12.98 2.79 -6.51
CA ASN A 131 13.09 1.38 -6.91
C ASN A 131 12.21 0.45 -6.04
N ILE A 132 10.97 0.88 -5.76
CA ILE A 132 10.06 0.18 -4.86
C ILE A 132 9.77 -1.21 -5.43
N LEU A 133 10.04 -2.25 -4.64
CA LEU A 133 9.96 -3.64 -5.06
C LEU A 133 8.52 -4.12 -5.31
N ASN A 134 7.56 -3.56 -4.59
CA ASN A 134 6.16 -3.96 -4.64
C ASN A 134 5.23 -2.77 -4.82
N ARG A 135 4.25 -2.92 -5.69
CA ARG A 135 3.19 -1.92 -5.88
C ARG A 135 2.32 -1.74 -4.64
N TRP A 136 2.08 -2.83 -3.89
CA TRP A 136 1.28 -2.85 -2.68
C TRP A 136 2.15 -3.28 -1.52
N TYR A 137 2.09 -2.52 -0.45
CA TYR A 137 2.85 -2.81 0.74
C TYR A 137 1.94 -3.35 1.83
N LEU A 138 1.72 -4.64 1.81
CA LEU A 138 1.03 -5.36 2.86
C LEU A 138 2.02 -6.33 3.48
N TRP A 139 2.12 -6.36 4.80
CA TRP A 139 2.99 -7.27 5.56
C TRP A 139 2.42 -8.69 5.63
N ASP A 140 1.70 -9.09 4.62
CA ASP A 140 1.20 -10.45 4.46
C ASP A 140 2.05 -11.24 3.47
N ASN A 141 1.82 -12.55 3.43
CA ASN A 141 2.53 -13.44 2.51
C ASN A 141 2.20 -13.18 1.02
N ASN A 142 1.25 -12.30 0.72
CA ASN A 142 0.86 -12.02 -0.65
C ASN A 142 1.82 -11.03 -1.31
N THR A 143 2.33 -10.06 -0.54
CA THR A 143 3.26 -9.03 -1.05
C THR A 143 4.72 -9.42 -0.84
N HIS A 144 5.01 -10.08 0.27
CA HIS A 144 6.32 -10.59 0.61
C HIS A 144 6.24 -12.11 0.85
N PRO A 145 6.30 -12.94 -0.22
CA PRO A 145 6.19 -14.38 -0.09
C PRO A 145 7.31 -14.94 0.79
N THR A 146 6.93 -15.80 1.74
CA THR A 146 7.89 -16.51 2.58
C THR A 146 8.45 -17.74 1.85
N GLU A 147 9.52 -18.34 2.38
CA GLU A 147 10.21 -19.48 1.76
C GLU A 147 9.29 -20.66 1.42
N ASN A 148 8.21 -20.85 2.18
CA ASN A 148 7.22 -21.90 1.93
C ASN A 148 6.18 -21.53 0.87
N HIS A 149 6.21 -20.32 0.33
CA HIS A 149 5.24 -19.88 -0.67
C HIS A 149 5.66 -20.36 -2.07
N LYS A 150 4.71 -20.90 -2.84
CA LYS A 150 4.98 -21.45 -4.19
C LYS A 150 5.66 -20.49 -5.18
N TYR A 151 5.57 -19.19 -4.97
CA TYR A 151 6.18 -18.17 -5.83
C TYR A 151 7.42 -17.52 -5.21
N PHE A 152 7.95 -18.05 -4.11
CA PHE A 152 9.09 -17.46 -3.42
C PHE A 152 10.30 -17.30 -4.35
N ASP A 153 10.68 -18.35 -5.07
CA ASP A 153 11.85 -18.33 -5.96
C ASP A 153 11.67 -17.37 -7.13
N ASN A 154 10.47 -17.30 -7.70
CA ASN A 154 10.16 -16.34 -8.76
C ASN A 154 10.26 -14.89 -8.25
N TYR A 155 9.75 -14.62 -7.07
CA TYR A 155 9.82 -13.31 -6.44
C TYR A 155 11.27 -12.96 -6.08
N LYS A 156 12.01 -13.86 -5.50
CA LYS A 156 13.44 -13.74 -5.21
C LYS A 156 14.25 -13.38 -6.47
N SER A 157 13.99 -14.09 -7.56
CA SER A 157 14.62 -13.82 -8.86
C SER A 157 14.29 -12.41 -9.38
N LEU A 158 13.03 -11.98 -9.26
CA LEU A 158 12.58 -10.64 -9.64
C LEU A 158 13.28 -9.56 -8.82
N VAL A 159 13.35 -9.72 -7.50
CA VAL A 159 14.03 -8.79 -6.59
C VAL A 159 15.51 -8.65 -6.96
N ASN A 160 16.21 -9.78 -7.12
CA ASN A 160 17.64 -9.75 -7.49
C ASN A 160 17.88 -9.11 -8.86
N LYS A 161 16.99 -9.36 -9.83
CA LYS A 161 17.07 -8.71 -11.13
C LYS A 161 16.91 -7.19 -11.00
N ASN A 162 15.92 -6.72 -10.26
CA ASN A 162 15.68 -5.29 -10.06
C ASN A 162 16.85 -4.60 -9.35
N ILE A 163 17.36 -5.19 -8.28
CA ILE A 163 18.52 -4.65 -7.54
C ILE A 163 19.73 -4.50 -8.46
N LYS A 164 20.05 -5.54 -9.25
CA LYS A 164 21.18 -5.53 -10.16
C LYS A 164 20.97 -4.57 -11.33
N SER A 165 19.78 -4.57 -11.96
CA SER A 165 19.51 -3.71 -13.13
C SER A 165 19.48 -2.22 -12.79
N ASN A 166 19.12 -1.87 -11.56
CA ASN A 166 19.04 -0.49 -11.08
C ASN A 166 20.25 -0.09 -10.23
N ASN A 167 21.28 -0.94 -10.13
CA ASN A 167 22.50 -0.71 -9.35
C ASN A 167 22.20 -0.25 -7.91
N VAL A 168 21.19 -0.86 -7.26
CA VAL A 168 20.79 -0.47 -5.92
C VAL A 168 21.89 -0.81 -4.91
N GLU A 169 22.33 0.21 -4.18
CA GLU A 169 23.41 0.13 -3.19
C GLU A 169 22.88 0.09 -1.75
N VAL A 170 21.65 0.59 -1.53
CA VAL A 170 21.10 0.72 -0.18
C VAL A 170 19.60 0.41 -0.13
N ILE A 171 19.19 -0.25 0.94
CA ILE A 171 17.82 -0.56 1.25
C ILE A 171 17.39 0.24 2.47
N TYR A 172 16.34 1.02 2.33
CA TYR A 172 15.67 1.70 3.42
C TYR A 172 14.43 0.90 3.84
N LEU A 173 14.30 0.64 5.13
CA LEU A 173 13.07 0.14 5.73
C LEU A 173 12.45 1.22 6.61
N LEU A 174 11.23 1.61 6.29
CA LEU A 174 10.47 2.60 7.05
C LEU A 174 9.09 2.06 7.39
N GLY A 175 8.85 1.81 8.66
CA GLY A 175 7.59 1.27 9.18
C GLY A 175 7.80 0.58 10.52
N GLN A 176 6.72 0.10 11.10
CA GLN A 176 6.79 -0.64 12.37
C GLN A 176 7.44 -2.01 12.18
N LYS A 177 8.15 -2.48 13.21
CA LYS A 177 8.79 -3.80 13.26
C LYS A 177 9.80 -4.02 12.12
N ASN A 178 10.51 -2.98 11.71
CA ASN A 178 11.44 -3.02 10.58
C ASN A 178 12.53 -4.09 10.71
N GLU A 179 13.00 -4.42 11.93
CA GLU A 179 13.98 -5.49 12.15
C GLU A 179 13.44 -6.87 11.76
N ILE A 180 12.21 -7.19 12.22
CA ILE A 180 11.54 -8.46 11.87
C ILE A 180 11.31 -8.53 10.36
N ILE A 181 11.02 -7.41 9.75
CA ILE A 181 10.76 -7.31 8.33
C ILE A 181 12.05 -7.50 7.55
N PHE A 182 13.15 -6.89 7.99
CA PHE A 182 14.44 -7.08 7.34
C PHE A 182 14.88 -8.54 7.36
N ASP A 183 14.66 -9.26 8.45
CA ASP A 183 14.96 -10.68 8.55
C ASP A 183 14.24 -11.53 7.49
N LYS A 184 13.03 -11.14 7.10
CA LYS A 184 12.29 -11.77 6.00
C LYS A 184 12.81 -11.31 4.64
N VAL A 185 13.02 -10.01 4.49
CA VAL A 185 13.43 -9.39 3.21
C VAL A 185 14.82 -9.82 2.79
N LYS A 186 15.76 -9.96 3.72
CA LYS A 186 17.14 -10.38 3.41
C LYS A 186 17.21 -11.73 2.68
N ASN A 187 16.23 -12.62 2.89
CA ASN A 187 16.18 -13.92 2.22
C ASN A 187 15.89 -13.85 0.72
N TYR A 188 15.45 -12.69 0.23
CA TYR A 188 15.28 -12.49 -1.22
C TYR A 188 16.59 -12.19 -1.94
N PHE A 189 17.60 -11.73 -1.21
CA PHE A 189 18.89 -11.36 -1.80
C PHE A 189 19.83 -12.54 -1.81
N THR A 190 20.56 -12.71 -2.92
CA THR A 190 21.58 -13.73 -3.07
C THR A 190 22.94 -13.09 -3.29
N ASP A 191 23.97 -13.70 -2.69
CA ASP A 191 25.37 -13.31 -2.91
C ASP A 191 25.71 -11.87 -2.48
N VAL A 192 24.96 -11.34 -1.53
CA VAL A 192 25.21 -10.02 -0.94
C VAL A 192 25.18 -10.09 0.58
N CYS A 193 25.95 -9.24 1.20
CA CYS A 193 25.96 -9.01 2.64
C CYS A 193 25.44 -7.60 2.94
N PHE A 194 25.05 -7.37 4.18
CA PHE A 194 24.46 -6.10 4.58
C PHE A 194 25.21 -5.50 5.77
N LYS A 195 25.49 -4.20 5.64
CA LYS A 195 25.88 -3.37 6.78
C LYS A 195 24.66 -2.58 7.25
N SER A 196 24.10 -3.00 8.36
CA SER A 196 22.85 -2.46 8.87
C SER A 196 23.07 -1.37 9.90
N LYS A 197 22.23 -0.33 9.86
CA LYS A 197 22.20 0.75 10.84
C LYS A 197 20.76 1.12 11.17
N THR A 198 20.38 1.04 12.44
CA THR A 198 19.09 1.54 12.93
C THR A 198 19.18 3.05 13.17
N LEU A 199 18.29 3.82 12.56
CA LEU A 199 18.19 5.27 12.71
C LEU A 199 17.11 5.71 13.68
N VAL A 200 16.00 4.97 13.70
CA VAL A 200 14.93 5.07 14.68
C VAL A 200 14.53 3.65 15.04
N GLU A 201 14.61 3.32 16.31
CA GLU A 201 14.32 1.99 16.83
C GLU A 201 12.95 1.49 16.36
N ASN A 202 12.91 0.27 15.85
CA ASN A 202 11.72 -0.40 15.33
C ASN A 202 10.93 0.34 14.23
N LYS A 203 11.44 1.48 13.70
CA LYS A 203 10.71 2.33 12.75
C LYS A 203 11.49 2.69 11.49
N PHE A 204 12.81 2.93 11.59
CA PHE A 204 13.60 3.33 10.43
C PHE A 204 15.01 2.78 10.48
N SER A 205 15.40 2.04 9.45
CA SER A 205 16.74 1.44 9.32
C SER A 205 17.27 1.54 7.89
N ILE A 206 18.59 1.49 7.78
CA ILE A 206 19.36 1.47 6.55
C ILE A 206 20.14 0.17 6.49
N HIS A 207 20.16 -0.46 5.31
CA HIS A 207 20.92 -1.67 5.03
C HIS A 207 21.72 -1.46 3.75
N GLU A 208 23.00 -1.19 3.90
CA GLU A 208 23.92 -1.02 2.78
C GLU A 208 24.29 -2.39 2.20
N ILE A 209 24.20 -2.53 0.89
CA ILE A 209 24.58 -3.74 0.17
C ILE A 209 26.10 -3.74 0.03
N VAL A 210 26.74 -4.75 0.57
CA VAL A 210 28.20 -4.89 0.53
C VAL A 210 28.60 -6.26 0.01
N SER A 211 29.80 -6.37 -0.54
CA SER A 211 30.37 -7.66 -0.90
C SER A 211 30.60 -8.49 0.35
N CYS A 212 30.23 -9.76 0.31
CA CYS A 212 30.55 -10.66 1.40
C CYS A 212 32.07 -10.85 1.45
N SER A 213 32.71 -10.40 2.54
CA SER A 213 34.10 -10.80 2.82
C SER A 213 34.11 -12.31 3.08
N LYS A 214 34.88 -13.04 2.28
CA LYS A 214 35.17 -14.45 2.52
C LYS A 214 35.98 -14.65 3.77
#